data_8d6e78b3b33f28fbd57e50a2fa58c7b7
#
_entry.id   8d6e78b3b33f28fbd57e50a2fa58c7b7
#
_cell.length_a   1.000
_cell.length_b   1.000
_cell.length_c   1.000
_cell.angle_alpha   90.00
_cell.angle_beta   90.00
_cell.angle_gamma   90.00
#
_symmetry.space_group_name_H-M   'P 1'
#
loop_
_entity.id
_entity.type
_entity.pdbx_description
1 polymer ?
#
loop_
_entity_poly.entity_id
_entity_poly.type
_entity_poly.pdbx_seq_one_letter_code
_entity_poly.pdbx_strand_id
1 'polypeptide(L)'
;ICGAEGARGDQCDNCGNQLDPTDLINPHSRINGETPEFVESVHYFLDLPALADALSAWLDDRDRSGTWRPNVIKFSKNFLEDIRPRAMTRDIDWGIPVPGWEDQPGKRLYVWFDAVIGYLSASIEWARRTGDPEAWRQWWNDPEALTYYFMGKDNIVFHSQIWPAELLGYNGQGSKGGQPGDLGVLNLPTEVVSSEFLTMEGKKFSSSHGIVIYVRDMLSRYQADALRYFISAAGPESSDADFTWAEFVRRTNGELVAGWGNLVNRTASMIHKKFGEIPAPGELQEIDRALLDAIAAGFDEVGDLIRHHRQKAALAAAMRLVGEANKYVADTEPFKLKAPEERERLATVLWTLAQAVADLNLMLSPFLPHAANDVDRVMGGSGEIAPMPYIKEVEELDPEVLPADFEGRTGYPVITGDYTNVPTWERHDIVVGTPIEKPTPVFQKLDEAIVEEELARYAESRPDDVTGA
;
A
#
# COMPACT_ATOMS: atom_id res chain seq x y z
N ILE A 1 9.72 25.16 -18.55
CA ILE A 1 9.92 25.32 -17.10
C ILE A 1 11.18 24.59 -16.65
N CYS A 2 11.23 23.26 -16.63
CA CYS A 2 12.41 22.49 -16.20
C CYS A 2 13.34 22.05 -17.34
N GLY A 3 12.97 22.26 -18.60
CA GLY A 3 13.77 21.86 -19.77
C GLY A 3 13.80 20.36 -20.05
N ALA A 4 12.90 19.58 -19.47
CA ALA A 4 12.85 18.14 -19.71
C ALA A 4 12.48 17.81 -21.15
N GLU A 5 13.22 16.89 -21.76
CA GLU A 5 12.91 16.38 -23.10
C GLU A 5 11.76 15.37 -23.05
N GLY A 6 10.96 15.30 -24.12
CA GLY A 6 9.84 14.38 -24.23
C GLY A 6 8.62 14.75 -23.37
N ALA A 7 8.53 16.00 -22.89
CA ALA A 7 7.37 16.48 -22.13
C ALA A 7 6.09 16.38 -22.95
N ARG A 8 4.99 16.03 -22.28
CA ARG A 8 3.62 15.99 -22.83
C ARG A 8 2.89 17.28 -22.48
N GLY A 9 1.81 17.59 -23.17
CA GLY A 9 1.09 18.87 -23.03
C GLY A 9 0.22 19.02 -21.78
N ASP A 10 0.21 18.10 -20.83
CA ASP A 10 -0.64 18.19 -19.61
C ASP A 10 0.20 18.41 -18.35
N GLN A 11 1.09 17.47 -18.03
CA GLN A 11 1.93 17.52 -16.85
C GLN A 11 3.33 17.05 -17.21
N CYS A 12 4.33 17.68 -16.63
CA CYS A 12 5.73 17.29 -16.85
C CYS A 12 6.07 16.07 -16.00
N ASP A 13 6.43 14.96 -16.63
CA ASP A 13 6.85 13.71 -15.96
C ASP A 13 8.09 13.89 -15.06
N ASN A 14 8.89 14.95 -15.29
CA ASN A 14 10.12 15.20 -14.55
C ASN A 14 9.90 16.07 -13.29
N CYS A 15 9.15 17.18 -13.41
CA CYS A 15 9.01 18.13 -12.31
C CYS A 15 7.59 18.24 -11.74
N GLY A 16 6.61 17.52 -12.31
CA GLY A 16 5.22 17.54 -11.88
C GLY A 16 4.45 18.83 -12.23
N ASN A 17 5.08 19.82 -12.84
CA ASN A 17 4.42 21.06 -13.22
C ASN A 17 3.39 20.83 -14.31
N GLN A 18 2.28 21.58 -14.20
CA GLN A 18 1.28 21.63 -15.24
C GLN A 18 1.78 22.40 -16.46
N LEU A 19 1.46 21.89 -17.63
CA LEU A 19 1.81 22.47 -18.91
C LEU A 19 0.53 22.68 -19.73
N ASP A 20 0.43 23.81 -20.40
CA ASP A 20 -0.42 23.93 -21.55
C ASP A 20 0.28 23.37 -22.79
N PRO A 21 -0.44 22.83 -23.78
CA PRO A 21 0.19 22.36 -25.02
C PRO A 21 1.06 23.42 -25.70
N THR A 22 0.75 24.69 -25.53
CA THR A 22 1.48 25.85 -26.04
C THR A 22 2.82 26.10 -25.31
N ASP A 23 3.03 25.52 -24.12
CA ASP A 23 4.29 25.62 -23.37
C ASP A 23 5.38 24.68 -23.91
N LEU A 24 5.01 23.76 -24.81
CA LEU A 24 5.95 22.80 -25.39
C LEU A 24 6.88 23.47 -26.40
N ILE A 25 8.17 23.21 -26.29
CA ILE A 25 9.19 23.69 -27.22
C ILE A 25 9.38 22.62 -28.31
N ASN A 26 9.22 22.99 -29.57
CA ASN A 26 9.31 22.08 -30.72
C ASN A 26 8.39 20.84 -30.60
N PRO A 27 7.07 21.04 -30.42
CA PRO A 27 6.15 19.91 -30.29
C PRO A 27 6.08 19.10 -31.61
N HIS A 28 6.09 17.77 -31.47
CA HIS A 28 5.89 16.86 -32.60
C HIS A 28 5.12 15.61 -32.16
N SER A 29 4.35 15.08 -33.09
CA SER A 29 3.58 13.85 -32.86
C SER A 29 4.50 12.64 -32.72
N ARG A 30 4.29 11.82 -31.68
CA ARG A 30 5.01 10.55 -31.53
C ARG A 30 4.59 9.46 -32.54
N ILE A 31 3.47 9.66 -33.22
CA ILE A 31 2.90 8.70 -34.17
C ILE A 31 3.56 8.88 -35.55
N ASN A 32 3.66 10.13 -36.02
CA ASN A 32 4.09 10.44 -37.40
C ASN A 32 5.20 11.49 -37.49
N GLY A 33 5.64 12.06 -36.35
CA GLY A 33 6.72 13.07 -36.31
C GLY A 33 6.30 14.48 -36.78
N GLU A 34 5.05 14.67 -37.19
CA GLU A 34 4.56 15.96 -37.65
C GLU A 34 4.37 16.96 -36.52
N THR A 35 4.53 18.26 -36.81
CA THR A 35 4.23 19.34 -35.86
C THR A 35 2.72 19.47 -35.70
N PRO A 36 2.17 19.42 -34.47
CA PRO A 36 0.75 19.55 -34.25
C PRO A 36 0.28 20.99 -34.52
N GLU A 37 -0.95 21.11 -34.98
CA GLU A 37 -1.62 22.39 -35.12
C GLU A 37 -2.42 22.72 -33.83
N PHE A 38 -2.39 23.99 -33.40
CA PHE A 38 -3.20 24.45 -32.28
C PHE A 38 -4.54 24.91 -32.81
N VAL A 39 -5.62 24.37 -32.27
CA VAL A 39 -7.00 24.73 -32.60
C VAL A 39 -7.74 25.20 -31.35
N GLU A 40 -8.61 26.16 -31.51
CA GLU A 40 -9.49 26.61 -30.42
C GLU A 40 -10.61 25.59 -30.21
N SER A 41 -10.89 25.27 -28.95
CA SER A 41 -11.97 24.39 -28.55
C SER A 41 -12.67 24.91 -27.30
N VAL A 42 -13.93 24.54 -27.14
CA VAL A 42 -14.74 24.93 -25.97
C VAL A 42 -14.74 23.79 -24.96
N HIS A 43 -14.42 24.13 -23.72
CA HIS A 43 -14.36 23.15 -22.62
C HIS A 43 -15.03 23.71 -21.36
N TYR A 44 -15.54 22.81 -20.51
CA TYR A 44 -15.81 23.14 -19.12
C TYR A 44 -14.52 23.21 -18.33
N PHE A 45 -14.45 24.17 -17.41
CA PHE A 45 -13.31 24.33 -16.51
C PHE A 45 -13.77 24.32 -15.06
N LEU A 46 -13.08 23.52 -14.24
CA LEU A 46 -13.14 23.66 -12.79
C LEU A 46 -12.43 24.96 -12.42
N ASP A 47 -13.19 25.90 -11.81
CA ASP A 47 -12.68 27.21 -11.38
C ASP A 47 -11.94 27.07 -10.05
N LEU A 48 -10.74 26.46 -10.09
CA LEU A 48 -9.89 26.28 -8.92
C LEU A 48 -9.56 27.60 -8.19
N PRO A 49 -9.31 28.74 -8.89
CA PRO A 49 -9.12 30.02 -8.22
C PRO A 49 -10.29 30.43 -7.30
N ALA A 50 -11.53 30.08 -7.65
CA ALA A 50 -12.68 30.36 -6.79
C ALA A 50 -12.69 29.53 -5.49
N LEU A 51 -11.88 28.46 -5.42
CA LEU A 51 -11.75 27.55 -4.29
C LEU A 51 -10.40 27.70 -3.56
N ALA A 52 -9.51 28.59 -4.04
CA ALA A 52 -8.15 28.72 -3.56
C ALA A 52 -8.05 29.01 -2.06
N ASP A 53 -8.87 29.93 -1.54
CA ASP A 53 -8.86 30.28 -0.10
C ASP A 53 -9.31 29.09 0.77
N ALA A 54 -10.33 28.36 0.34
CA ALA A 54 -10.83 27.19 1.05
C ALA A 54 -9.82 26.03 1.02
N LEU A 55 -9.17 25.78 -0.12
CA LEU A 55 -8.07 24.82 -0.26
C LEU A 55 -6.88 25.19 0.63
N SER A 56 -6.49 26.47 0.64
CA SER A 56 -5.38 26.95 1.48
C SER A 56 -5.68 26.75 2.96
N ALA A 57 -6.89 27.11 3.40
CA ALA A 57 -7.30 26.95 4.79
C ALA A 57 -7.30 25.46 5.22
N TRP A 58 -7.77 24.57 4.34
CA TRP A 58 -7.72 23.13 4.60
C TRP A 58 -6.29 22.60 4.63
N LEU A 59 -5.42 22.97 3.69
CA LEU A 59 -4.01 22.57 3.69
C LEU A 59 -3.24 23.09 4.90
N ASP A 60 -3.54 24.31 5.36
CA ASP A 60 -2.95 24.87 6.57
C ASP A 60 -3.37 24.11 7.83
N ASP A 61 -4.60 23.61 7.86
CA ASP A 61 -5.06 22.74 8.94
C ASP A 61 -4.34 21.37 8.91
N ARG A 62 -4.19 20.78 7.74
CA ARG A 62 -3.44 19.53 7.57
C ARG A 62 -1.96 19.66 7.89
N ASP A 63 -1.33 20.78 7.54
CA ASP A 63 0.06 21.08 7.90
C ASP A 63 0.25 21.20 9.42
N ARG A 64 -0.68 21.88 10.10
CA ARG A 64 -0.67 21.98 11.57
C ARG A 64 -0.85 20.64 12.27
N SER A 65 -1.57 19.69 11.68
CA SER A 65 -1.71 18.34 12.24
C SER A 65 -0.38 17.59 12.29
N GLY A 66 0.55 17.91 11.37
CA GLY A 66 1.89 17.31 11.30
C GLY A 66 1.91 15.86 10.88
N THR A 67 0.77 15.32 10.37
CA THR A 67 0.66 13.90 9.96
C THR A 67 1.15 13.68 8.53
N TRP A 68 0.91 14.65 7.64
CA TRP A 68 1.30 14.54 6.24
C TRP A 68 2.80 14.56 6.05
N ARG A 69 3.28 13.84 5.03
CA ARG A 69 4.68 13.90 4.62
C ARG A 69 5.04 15.32 4.15
N PRO A 70 6.19 15.88 4.57
CA PRO A 70 6.56 17.28 4.27
C PRO A 70 6.63 17.60 2.77
N ASN A 71 7.04 16.63 1.93
CA ASN A 71 7.07 16.80 0.47
C ASN A 71 5.67 17.02 -0.10
N VAL A 72 4.65 16.32 0.41
CA VAL A 72 3.26 16.44 -0.07
C VAL A 72 2.69 17.80 0.27
N ILE A 73 2.83 18.24 1.53
CA ILE A 73 2.36 19.55 1.98
C ILE A 73 3.05 20.68 1.21
N LYS A 74 4.38 20.59 1.08
CA LYS A 74 5.14 21.60 0.33
C LYS A 74 4.71 21.70 -1.13
N PHE A 75 4.58 20.55 -1.81
CA PHE A 75 4.10 20.51 -3.19
C PHE A 75 2.72 21.11 -3.31
N SER A 76 1.80 20.71 -2.42
CA SER A 76 0.40 21.15 -2.45
C SER A 76 0.26 22.67 -2.22
N LYS A 77 1.04 23.25 -1.30
CA LYS A 77 1.03 24.70 -1.05
C LYS A 77 1.66 25.49 -2.18
N ASN A 78 2.79 25.01 -2.73
CA ASN A 78 3.42 25.68 -3.88
C ASN A 78 2.49 25.71 -5.10
N PHE A 79 1.67 24.67 -5.30
CA PHE A 79 0.70 24.64 -6.40
C PHE A 79 -0.34 25.75 -6.29
N LEU A 80 -0.72 26.18 -5.09
CA LEU A 80 -1.69 27.25 -4.89
C LEU A 80 -1.15 28.63 -5.28
N GLU A 81 0.18 28.84 -5.38
CA GLU A 81 0.77 30.12 -5.73
C GLU A 81 0.44 30.57 -7.18
N ASP A 82 0.25 29.60 -8.09
CA ASP A 82 -0.15 29.87 -9.50
C ASP A 82 -1.31 28.99 -9.90
N ILE A 83 -2.37 28.97 -9.07
CA ILE A 83 -3.55 28.15 -9.31
C ILE A 83 -4.37 28.69 -10.50
N ARG A 84 -4.68 27.80 -11.45
CA ARG A 84 -5.40 28.12 -12.69
C ARG A 84 -6.63 27.24 -12.85
N PRO A 85 -7.66 27.70 -13.59
CA PRO A 85 -8.78 26.85 -13.97
C PRO A 85 -8.29 25.58 -14.71
N ARG A 86 -8.93 24.46 -14.44
CA ARG A 86 -8.57 23.17 -15.08
C ARG A 86 -9.69 22.69 -16.00
N ALA A 87 -9.34 22.37 -17.25
CA ALA A 87 -10.29 21.81 -18.19
C ALA A 87 -10.75 20.42 -17.73
N MET A 88 -12.07 20.27 -17.57
CA MET A 88 -12.74 19.03 -17.13
C MET A 88 -13.17 18.16 -18.29
N THR A 89 -13.06 18.65 -19.52
CA THR A 89 -13.50 17.96 -20.75
C THR A 89 -12.37 17.85 -21.75
N ARG A 90 -12.49 16.92 -22.68
CA ARG A 90 -11.51 16.68 -23.76
C ARG A 90 -12.25 16.39 -25.07
N ASP A 91 -11.58 16.72 -26.18
CA ASP A 91 -12.00 16.32 -27.54
C ASP A 91 -11.40 14.93 -27.84
N ILE A 92 -12.13 13.88 -27.46
CA ILE A 92 -11.75 12.48 -27.64
C ILE A 92 -12.99 11.63 -27.93
N ASP A 93 -12.82 10.52 -28.62
CA ASP A 93 -13.93 9.65 -29.03
C ASP A 93 -14.38 8.69 -27.93
N TRP A 94 -13.51 8.41 -26.95
CA TRP A 94 -13.78 7.45 -25.87
C TRP A 94 -13.85 8.15 -24.50
N GLY A 95 -14.79 7.73 -23.68
CA GLY A 95 -14.99 8.26 -22.32
C GLY A 95 -16.45 8.58 -22.03
N ILE A 96 -16.71 9.16 -20.87
CA ILE A 96 -18.06 9.56 -20.42
C ILE A 96 -18.51 10.79 -21.21
N PRO A 97 -19.68 10.75 -21.90
CA PRO A 97 -20.25 11.92 -22.55
C PRO A 97 -20.49 13.07 -21.55
N VAL A 98 -20.29 14.30 -22.01
CA VAL A 98 -20.50 15.47 -21.15
C VAL A 98 -21.99 15.71 -21.00
N PRO A 99 -22.56 15.66 -19.78
CA PRO A 99 -23.98 15.94 -19.56
C PRO A 99 -24.35 17.34 -20.03
N GLY A 100 -25.47 17.46 -20.74
CA GLY A 100 -25.95 18.73 -21.31
C GLY A 100 -25.26 19.16 -22.62
N TRP A 101 -24.35 18.31 -23.18
CA TRP A 101 -23.69 18.56 -24.46
C TRP A 101 -23.93 17.43 -25.45
N GLU A 102 -25.16 16.91 -25.51
CA GLU A 102 -25.56 15.79 -26.38
C GLU A 102 -25.40 16.14 -27.87
N ASP A 103 -25.38 17.41 -28.23
CA ASP A 103 -25.14 17.95 -29.58
C ASP A 103 -23.62 17.98 -29.94
N GLN A 104 -22.74 17.67 -29.01
CA GLN A 104 -21.29 17.65 -29.19
C GLN A 104 -20.70 16.25 -28.92
N PRO A 105 -20.94 15.29 -29.79
CA PRO A 105 -20.61 13.85 -29.54
C PRO A 105 -19.12 13.56 -29.41
N GLY A 106 -18.24 14.48 -29.81
CA GLY A 106 -16.79 14.37 -29.64
C GLY A 106 -16.25 14.89 -28.29
N LYS A 107 -17.14 15.35 -27.39
CA LYS A 107 -16.74 15.84 -26.07
C LYS A 107 -16.90 14.75 -25.01
N ARG A 108 -15.87 14.58 -24.17
CA ARG A 108 -15.88 13.64 -23.05
C ARG A 108 -15.39 14.31 -21.79
N LEU A 109 -15.85 13.78 -20.65
CA LEU A 109 -15.23 14.11 -19.37
C LEU A 109 -13.77 13.65 -19.37
N TYR A 110 -12.89 14.45 -18.80
CA TYR A 110 -11.48 14.10 -18.65
C TYR A 110 -11.32 13.06 -17.54
N VAL A 111 -10.74 11.93 -17.88
CA VAL A 111 -10.66 10.77 -16.98
C VAL A 111 -10.04 11.10 -15.62
N TRP A 112 -9.04 11.96 -15.54
CA TRP A 112 -8.41 12.32 -14.28
C TRP A 112 -9.22 13.31 -13.43
N PHE A 113 -10.21 13.96 -13.99
CA PHE A 113 -11.23 14.70 -13.24
C PHE A 113 -12.29 13.75 -12.69
N ASP A 114 -12.76 12.84 -13.52
CA ASP A 114 -13.84 11.92 -13.22
C ASP A 114 -13.40 10.79 -12.26
N ALA A 115 -12.17 10.29 -12.42
CA ALA A 115 -11.67 9.11 -11.70
C ALA A 115 -11.66 9.27 -10.17
N VAL A 116 -11.42 10.48 -9.64
CA VAL A 116 -11.37 10.71 -8.18
C VAL A 116 -12.76 10.63 -7.52
N ILE A 117 -13.84 10.82 -8.26
CA ILE A 117 -15.23 10.62 -7.81
C ILE A 117 -15.49 9.13 -7.52
N GLY A 118 -14.73 8.25 -8.15
CA GLY A 118 -14.80 6.79 -7.99
C GLY A 118 -14.67 6.32 -6.54
N TYR A 119 -13.96 7.04 -5.68
CA TYR A 119 -13.88 6.72 -4.25
C TYR A 119 -15.25 6.79 -3.56
N LEU A 120 -15.99 7.85 -3.82
CA LEU A 120 -17.36 8.01 -3.32
C LEU A 120 -18.30 6.98 -3.96
N SER A 121 -18.23 6.81 -5.28
CA SER A 121 -19.05 5.84 -6.02
C SER A 121 -18.88 4.43 -5.51
N ALA A 122 -17.63 3.99 -5.24
CA ALA A 122 -17.34 2.68 -4.67
C ALA A 122 -17.94 2.50 -3.26
N SER A 123 -17.93 3.56 -2.44
CA SER A 123 -18.53 3.54 -1.11
C SER A 123 -20.06 3.42 -1.18
N ILE A 124 -20.68 4.11 -2.12
CA ILE A 124 -22.13 4.05 -2.38
C ILE A 124 -22.51 2.64 -2.89
N GLU A 125 -21.74 2.09 -3.82
CA GLU A 125 -21.96 0.74 -4.32
C GLU A 125 -21.82 -0.31 -3.21
N TRP A 126 -20.78 -0.21 -2.37
CA TRP A 126 -20.61 -1.07 -1.21
C TRP A 126 -21.85 -1.01 -0.28
N ALA A 127 -22.34 0.18 0.04
CA ALA A 127 -23.51 0.36 0.88
C ALA A 127 -24.78 -0.33 0.29
N ARG A 128 -25.01 -0.16 -1.02
CA ARG A 128 -26.11 -0.83 -1.73
C ARG A 128 -26.00 -2.36 -1.63
N ARG A 129 -24.77 -2.91 -1.72
CA ARG A 129 -24.51 -4.36 -1.64
C ARG A 129 -24.63 -4.92 -0.22
N THR A 130 -24.45 -4.12 0.82
CA THR A 130 -24.62 -4.56 2.22
C THR A 130 -26.07 -4.62 2.66
N GLY A 131 -26.99 -4.09 1.85
CA GLY A 131 -28.44 -4.03 2.16
C GLY A 131 -28.84 -2.78 2.95
N ASP A 132 -27.90 -1.88 3.26
CA ASP A 132 -28.14 -0.54 3.81
C ASP A 132 -27.61 0.51 2.82
N PRO A 133 -28.44 1.04 1.89
CA PRO A 133 -28.01 1.98 0.86
C PRO A 133 -27.44 3.29 1.41
N GLU A 134 -27.68 3.63 2.67
CA GLU A 134 -27.17 4.83 3.32
C GLU A 134 -25.90 4.60 4.17
N ALA A 135 -25.43 3.35 4.28
CA ALA A 135 -24.27 3.00 5.12
C ALA A 135 -22.96 3.75 4.72
N TRP A 136 -22.81 4.17 3.45
CA TRP A 136 -21.68 4.97 3.01
C TRP A 136 -21.53 6.30 3.75
N ARG A 137 -22.63 6.87 4.30
CA ARG A 137 -22.65 8.15 5.01
C ARG A 137 -21.81 8.12 6.29
N GLN A 138 -21.65 6.96 6.93
CA GLN A 138 -20.78 6.81 8.09
C GLN A 138 -19.30 7.12 7.80
N TRP A 139 -18.90 7.06 6.52
CA TRP A 139 -17.55 7.35 6.07
C TRP A 139 -17.40 8.75 5.49
N TRP A 140 -18.46 9.28 4.86
CA TRP A 140 -18.39 10.50 4.07
C TRP A 140 -19.07 11.71 4.70
N ASN A 141 -20.03 11.52 5.60
CA ASN A 141 -20.74 12.60 6.30
C ASN A 141 -20.41 12.69 7.80
N ASP A 142 -19.81 11.66 8.39
CA ASP A 142 -19.38 11.70 9.79
C ASP A 142 -18.04 12.45 9.89
N PRO A 143 -17.97 13.59 10.60
CA PRO A 143 -16.73 14.36 10.75
C PRO A 143 -15.61 13.63 11.50
N GLU A 144 -15.93 12.56 12.25
CA GLU A 144 -14.94 11.74 12.94
C GLU A 144 -14.34 10.65 12.05
N ALA A 145 -14.92 10.40 10.87
CA ALA A 145 -14.39 9.44 9.90
C ALA A 145 -13.09 9.96 9.28
N LEU A 146 -12.11 9.06 9.19
CA LEU A 146 -10.80 9.35 8.63
C LEU A 146 -10.64 8.69 7.27
N THR A 147 -10.09 9.44 6.31
CA THR A 147 -9.84 8.97 4.94
C THR A 147 -8.37 9.17 4.56
N TYR A 148 -7.74 8.10 4.08
CA TYR A 148 -6.32 8.06 3.71
C TYR A 148 -6.18 7.67 2.26
N TYR A 149 -5.46 8.48 1.48
CA TYR A 149 -5.27 8.28 0.04
C TYR A 149 -3.81 7.95 -0.25
N PHE A 150 -3.54 6.68 -0.59
CA PHE A 150 -2.20 6.20 -0.92
C PHE A 150 -1.96 6.23 -2.43
N MET A 151 -0.85 6.84 -2.85
CA MET A 151 -0.54 7.01 -4.26
C MET A 151 0.94 7.24 -4.56
N GLY A 152 1.30 7.25 -5.85
CA GLY A 152 2.58 7.78 -6.31
C GLY A 152 2.58 9.32 -6.37
N LYS A 153 3.76 9.94 -6.31
CA LYS A 153 3.94 11.41 -6.26
C LYS A 153 3.33 12.17 -7.46
N ASP A 154 3.19 11.52 -8.59
CA ASP A 154 2.55 12.05 -9.80
C ASP A 154 1.04 12.29 -9.63
N ASN A 155 0.41 11.65 -8.65
CA ASN A 155 -1.00 11.79 -8.35
C ASN A 155 -1.32 12.77 -7.20
N ILE A 156 -0.32 13.43 -6.60
CA ILE A 156 -0.53 14.37 -5.49
C ILE A 156 -1.51 15.47 -5.90
N VAL A 157 -1.38 16.04 -7.11
CA VAL A 157 -2.22 17.14 -7.59
C VAL A 157 -3.70 16.75 -7.64
N PHE A 158 -4.02 15.52 -8.03
CA PHE A 158 -5.40 15.04 -8.10
C PHE A 158 -6.04 14.86 -6.72
N HIS A 159 -5.27 14.55 -5.70
CA HIS A 159 -5.75 14.23 -4.35
C HIS A 159 -5.58 15.36 -3.34
N SER A 160 -4.68 16.33 -3.61
CA SER A 160 -4.51 17.51 -2.76
C SER A 160 -5.08 18.80 -3.35
N GLN A 161 -5.52 18.77 -4.62
CA GLN A 161 -6.10 19.95 -5.30
C GLN A 161 -7.44 19.61 -5.93
N ILE A 162 -7.48 18.70 -6.93
CA ILE A 162 -8.68 18.45 -7.73
C ILE A 162 -9.79 17.84 -6.86
N TRP A 163 -9.53 16.70 -6.23
CA TRP A 163 -10.51 16.03 -5.38
C TRP A 163 -11.01 16.88 -4.21
N PRO A 164 -10.16 17.53 -3.41
CA PRO A 164 -10.64 18.46 -2.39
C PRO A 164 -11.40 19.64 -2.96
N ALA A 165 -11.04 20.15 -4.14
CA ALA A 165 -11.77 21.23 -4.80
C ALA A 165 -13.18 20.80 -5.25
N GLU A 166 -13.32 19.59 -5.78
CA GLU A 166 -14.63 19.02 -6.12
C GLU A 166 -15.51 18.88 -4.87
N LEU A 167 -14.97 18.35 -3.77
CA LEU A 167 -15.67 18.22 -2.49
C LEU A 167 -16.05 19.59 -1.91
N LEU A 168 -15.12 20.56 -1.88
CA LEU A 168 -15.38 21.92 -1.43
C LEU A 168 -16.45 22.62 -2.27
N GLY A 169 -16.35 22.49 -3.59
CA GLY A 169 -17.34 23.01 -4.51
C GLY A 169 -18.73 22.41 -4.30
N TYR A 170 -18.79 21.08 -4.15
CA TYR A 170 -20.01 20.35 -3.84
C TYR A 170 -20.62 20.76 -2.49
N ASN A 171 -19.79 21.01 -1.49
CA ASN A 171 -20.19 21.50 -0.18
C ASN A 171 -20.58 22.98 -0.14
N GLY A 172 -20.49 23.70 -1.28
CA GLY A 172 -20.78 25.13 -1.37
C GLY A 172 -19.72 26.03 -0.72
N GLN A 173 -18.50 25.53 -0.53
CA GLN A 173 -17.41 26.20 0.19
C GLN A 173 -16.41 26.89 -0.75
N GLY A 174 -16.87 27.73 -1.63
CA GLY A 174 -16.01 28.52 -2.51
C GLY A 174 -16.38 29.99 -2.45
N SER A 175 -15.60 30.89 -3.09
CA SER A 175 -15.89 32.32 -3.18
C SER A 175 -17.24 32.64 -3.87
N LYS A 176 -17.76 31.70 -4.67
CA LYS A 176 -19.07 31.79 -5.32
C LYS A 176 -20.20 31.35 -4.39
N GLY A 177 -19.89 30.77 -3.23
CA GLY A 177 -20.88 30.24 -2.30
C GLY A 177 -21.66 29.05 -2.86
N GLY A 178 -22.70 28.64 -2.15
CA GLY A 178 -23.58 27.54 -2.52
C GLY A 178 -24.16 26.83 -1.30
N GLN A 179 -24.88 25.77 -1.55
CA GLN A 179 -25.35 24.83 -0.54
C GLN A 179 -24.83 23.43 -0.89
N PRO A 180 -24.61 22.56 0.09
CA PRO A 180 -24.29 21.16 -0.21
C PRO A 180 -25.36 20.54 -1.11
N GLY A 181 -24.92 19.64 -2.00
CA GLY A 181 -25.84 18.85 -2.82
C GLY A 181 -26.60 17.80 -2.01
N ASP A 182 -27.38 16.96 -2.70
CA ASP A 182 -28.29 15.96 -2.09
C ASP A 182 -27.59 14.91 -1.21
N LEU A 183 -26.30 14.70 -1.41
CA LEU A 183 -25.49 13.77 -0.58
C LEU A 183 -25.08 14.38 0.77
N GLY A 184 -25.39 15.65 1.03
CA GLY A 184 -25.00 16.36 2.24
C GLY A 184 -23.56 16.88 2.18
N VAL A 185 -23.02 17.29 3.33
CA VAL A 185 -21.63 17.73 3.45
C VAL A 185 -20.71 16.52 3.40
N LEU A 186 -19.80 16.50 2.42
CA LEU A 186 -18.82 15.41 2.24
C LEU A 186 -17.49 15.76 2.91
N ASN A 187 -16.90 14.79 3.58
CA ASN A 187 -15.62 14.92 4.25
C ASN A 187 -14.47 15.15 3.25
N LEU A 188 -13.56 16.03 3.62
CA LEU A 188 -12.30 16.23 2.89
C LEU A 188 -11.29 15.13 3.27
N PRO A 189 -10.27 14.85 2.42
CA PRO A 189 -9.21 13.92 2.74
C PRO A 189 -8.54 14.23 4.09
N THR A 190 -8.40 13.21 4.93
CA THR A 190 -7.64 13.35 6.18
C THR A 190 -6.15 13.41 5.88
N GLU A 191 -5.65 12.49 5.04
CA GLU A 191 -4.25 12.47 4.64
C GLU A 191 -4.05 11.97 3.21
N VAL A 192 -3.13 12.63 2.50
CA VAL A 192 -2.60 12.19 1.21
C VAL A 192 -1.21 11.62 1.44
N VAL A 193 -1.10 10.29 1.33
CA VAL A 193 0.11 9.52 1.58
C VAL A 193 0.78 9.19 0.26
N SER A 194 1.71 10.06 -0.17
CA SER A 194 2.41 9.87 -1.44
C SER A 194 3.70 9.09 -1.25
N SER A 195 3.96 8.15 -2.16
CA SER A 195 5.26 7.48 -2.33
C SER A 195 6.02 8.08 -3.50
N GLU A 196 7.34 8.05 -3.40
CA GLU A 196 8.26 8.39 -4.48
C GLU A 196 8.32 7.28 -5.54
N PHE A 197 9.20 7.36 -6.53
CA PHE A 197 9.28 6.35 -7.59
C PHE A 197 10.15 5.16 -7.20
N LEU A 198 9.68 3.97 -7.57
CA LEU A 198 10.50 2.77 -7.60
C LEU A 198 11.13 2.65 -8.99
N THR A 199 12.44 2.42 -9.04
CA THR A 199 13.15 2.05 -10.26
C THR A 199 13.50 0.57 -10.24
N MET A 200 13.97 0.03 -11.35
CA MET A 200 14.41 -1.34 -11.49
C MET A 200 15.78 -1.40 -12.13
N GLU A 201 16.75 -1.96 -11.41
CA GLU A 201 18.14 -2.06 -11.86
C GLU A 201 18.64 -0.70 -12.42
N GLY A 202 18.36 0.38 -11.67
CA GLY A 202 18.76 1.75 -12.01
C GLY A 202 17.95 2.41 -13.14
N LYS A 203 16.86 1.79 -13.61
CA LYS A 203 16.03 2.31 -14.70
C LYS A 203 14.60 2.56 -14.24
N LYS A 204 13.97 3.61 -14.77
CA LYS A 204 12.56 3.89 -14.54
C LYS A 204 11.69 2.78 -15.16
N PHE A 205 10.67 2.31 -14.43
CA PHE A 205 9.67 1.38 -14.99
C PHE A 205 9.01 1.99 -16.22
N SER A 206 8.94 1.21 -17.29
CA SER A 206 8.33 1.63 -18.55
C SER A 206 7.86 0.40 -19.34
N SER A 207 6.56 0.22 -19.44
CA SER A 207 5.97 -0.86 -20.23
C SER A 207 6.29 -0.74 -21.72
N SER A 208 6.37 0.49 -22.25
CA SER A 208 6.73 0.75 -23.66
C SER A 208 8.18 0.42 -24.00
N HIS A 209 9.06 0.32 -22.99
CA HIS A 209 10.47 -0.06 -23.14
C HIS A 209 10.79 -1.45 -22.57
N GLY A 210 9.75 -2.25 -22.22
CA GLY A 210 9.93 -3.57 -21.64
C GLY A 210 10.56 -3.59 -20.24
N ILE A 211 10.64 -2.43 -19.57
CA ILE A 211 11.19 -2.31 -18.20
C ILE A 211 10.02 -2.49 -17.22
N VAL A 212 9.63 -3.74 -17.01
CA VAL A 212 8.48 -4.06 -16.17
C VAL A 212 8.65 -5.41 -15.50
N ILE A 213 8.20 -5.52 -14.25
CA ILE A 213 7.99 -6.79 -13.56
C ILE A 213 6.48 -6.92 -13.33
N TYR A 214 5.86 -7.89 -13.97
CA TYR A 214 4.46 -8.19 -13.70
C TYR A 214 4.33 -8.94 -12.38
N VAL A 215 3.49 -8.42 -11.49
CA VAL A 215 3.28 -9.03 -10.16
C VAL A 215 2.83 -10.48 -10.28
N ARG A 216 1.97 -10.83 -11.25
CA ARG A 216 1.54 -12.22 -11.50
C ARG A 216 2.74 -13.14 -11.76
N ASP A 217 3.68 -12.70 -12.57
CA ASP A 217 4.87 -13.50 -12.92
C ASP A 217 5.79 -13.65 -11.70
N MET A 218 5.95 -12.59 -10.92
CA MET A 218 6.71 -12.63 -9.68
C MET A 218 6.09 -13.60 -8.67
N LEU A 219 4.77 -13.53 -8.46
CA LEU A 219 4.05 -14.39 -7.53
C LEU A 219 3.97 -15.86 -7.99
N SER A 220 4.19 -16.15 -9.28
CA SER A 220 4.31 -17.53 -9.76
C SER A 220 5.62 -18.21 -9.37
N ARG A 221 6.65 -17.45 -8.98
CA ARG A 221 8.00 -17.93 -8.67
C ARG A 221 8.42 -17.70 -7.22
N TYR A 222 7.90 -16.64 -6.60
CA TYR A 222 8.32 -16.21 -5.25
C TYR A 222 7.13 -16.07 -4.32
N GLN A 223 7.37 -16.27 -3.02
CA GLN A 223 6.35 -16.05 -1.99
C GLN A 223 5.91 -14.58 -1.98
N ALA A 224 4.61 -14.34 -1.89
CA ALA A 224 4.04 -12.99 -1.84
C ALA A 224 4.65 -12.14 -0.71
N ASP A 225 4.87 -12.74 0.45
CA ASP A 225 5.42 -12.04 1.60
C ASP A 225 6.89 -11.64 1.44
N ALA A 226 7.66 -12.32 0.59
CA ALA A 226 9.00 -11.87 0.24
C ALA A 226 8.97 -10.54 -0.53
N LEU A 227 8.05 -10.41 -1.49
CA LEU A 227 7.84 -9.15 -2.22
C LEU A 227 7.29 -8.05 -1.30
N ARG A 228 6.28 -8.37 -0.47
CA ARG A 228 5.71 -7.43 0.50
C ARG A 228 6.76 -6.92 1.47
N TYR A 229 7.62 -7.81 1.97
CA TYR A 229 8.75 -7.45 2.82
C TYR A 229 9.70 -6.48 2.13
N PHE A 230 10.11 -6.80 0.90
CA PHE A 230 11.00 -5.94 0.13
C PHE A 230 10.42 -4.52 -0.03
N ILE A 231 9.18 -4.42 -0.49
CA ILE A 231 8.51 -3.13 -0.71
C ILE A 231 8.36 -2.34 0.60
N SER A 232 8.05 -3.01 1.71
CA SER A 232 7.94 -2.35 3.01
C SER A 232 9.29 -1.91 3.58
N ALA A 233 10.36 -2.72 3.39
CA ALA A 233 11.69 -2.45 3.94
C ALA A 233 12.52 -1.47 3.09
N ALA A 234 12.38 -1.52 1.77
CA ALA A 234 13.21 -0.82 0.80
C ALA A 234 12.42 0.02 -0.23
N GLY A 235 11.09 0.10 -0.10
CA GLY A 235 10.24 0.85 -1.01
C GLY A 235 10.46 2.36 -0.94
N PRO A 236 9.92 3.10 -1.91
CA PRO A 236 10.14 4.54 -2.10
C PRO A 236 9.25 5.38 -1.18
N GLU A 237 9.39 5.25 0.15
CA GLU A 237 8.51 5.94 1.11
C GLU A 237 8.74 7.45 1.14
N SER A 238 10.00 7.91 1.13
CA SER A 238 10.36 9.33 1.25
C SER A 238 11.41 9.79 0.24
N SER A 239 11.95 8.87 -0.53
CA SER A 239 12.91 9.11 -1.64
C SER A 239 12.73 8.00 -2.66
N ASP A 240 13.12 8.28 -3.91
CA ASP A 240 13.16 7.24 -4.94
C ASP A 240 14.01 6.06 -4.45
N ALA A 241 13.57 4.86 -4.76
CA ALA A 241 14.22 3.62 -4.39
C ALA A 241 14.42 2.72 -5.62
N ASP A 242 15.38 1.82 -5.55
CA ASP A 242 15.68 0.90 -6.64
C ASP A 242 15.39 -0.55 -6.23
N PHE A 243 14.62 -1.26 -7.05
CA PHE A 243 14.50 -2.70 -6.94
C PHE A 243 15.66 -3.35 -7.65
N THR A 244 16.42 -4.16 -6.94
CA THR A 244 17.43 -5.05 -7.54
C THR A 244 17.18 -6.48 -7.11
N TRP A 245 17.40 -7.44 -8.02
CA TRP A 245 17.28 -8.86 -7.71
C TRP A 245 18.27 -9.29 -6.62
N ALA A 246 19.46 -8.72 -6.63
CA ALA A 246 20.49 -8.99 -5.61
C ALA A 246 19.99 -8.59 -4.20
N GLU A 247 19.40 -7.41 -4.06
CA GLU A 247 18.89 -6.95 -2.76
C GLU A 247 17.64 -7.73 -2.34
N PHE A 248 16.77 -8.11 -3.29
CA PHE A 248 15.63 -8.97 -3.03
C PHE A 248 16.04 -10.33 -2.45
N VAL A 249 17.00 -11.01 -3.08
CA VAL A 249 17.55 -12.30 -2.61
C VAL A 249 18.25 -12.13 -1.25
N ARG A 250 19.08 -11.08 -1.10
CA ARG A 250 19.79 -10.79 0.14
C ARG A 250 18.82 -10.60 1.32
N ARG A 251 17.78 -9.79 1.15
CA ARG A 251 16.80 -9.54 2.22
C ARG A 251 15.97 -10.77 2.52
N THR A 252 15.50 -11.47 1.52
CA THR A 252 14.74 -12.71 1.71
C THR A 252 15.56 -13.72 2.49
N ASN A 253 16.81 -13.98 2.10
CA ASN A 253 17.65 -14.96 2.76
C ASN A 253 18.16 -14.51 4.15
N GLY A 254 18.58 -13.24 4.25
CA GLY A 254 19.20 -12.72 5.47
C GLY A 254 18.19 -12.33 6.54
N GLU A 255 17.11 -11.69 6.15
CA GLU A 255 16.17 -11.08 7.10
C GLU A 255 14.96 -11.99 7.36
N LEU A 256 14.31 -12.53 6.29
CA LEU A 256 13.17 -13.42 6.46
C LEU A 256 13.60 -14.85 6.84
N VAL A 257 14.47 -15.49 6.05
CA VAL A 257 14.85 -16.91 6.29
C VAL A 257 15.73 -17.02 7.52
N ALA A 258 16.88 -16.32 7.54
CA ALA A 258 17.87 -16.46 8.62
C ALA A 258 17.48 -15.70 9.90
N GLY A 259 16.75 -14.59 9.77
CA GLY A 259 16.27 -13.81 10.91
C GLY A 259 15.00 -14.39 11.51
N TRP A 260 13.86 -14.08 10.89
CA TRP A 260 12.52 -14.41 11.41
C TRP A 260 12.19 -15.91 11.31
N GLY A 261 12.29 -16.50 10.12
CA GLY A 261 11.93 -17.90 9.89
C GLY A 261 12.78 -18.88 10.72
N ASN A 262 14.06 -18.58 10.91
CA ASN A 262 14.93 -19.40 11.74
C ASN A 262 14.58 -19.30 13.24
N LEU A 263 14.20 -18.11 13.74
CA LEU A 263 13.73 -17.95 15.12
C LEU A 263 12.49 -18.82 15.37
N VAL A 264 11.48 -18.73 14.52
CA VAL A 264 10.24 -19.53 14.59
C VAL A 264 10.56 -21.02 14.55
N ASN A 265 11.30 -21.46 13.53
CA ASN A 265 11.61 -22.88 13.32
C ASN A 265 12.43 -23.47 14.46
N ARG A 266 13.41 -22.74 14.99
CA ARG A 266 14.24 -23.21 16.14
C ARG A 266 13.41 -23.32 17.40
N THR A 267 12.57 -22.33 17.70
CA THR A 267 11.69 -22.33 18.87
C THR A 267 10.72 -23.51 18.82
N ALA A 268 9.95 -23.64 17.75
CA ALA A 268 9.00 -24.74 17.58
C ALA A 268 9.68 -26.11 17.56
N SER A 269 10.83 -26.26 16.88
CA SER A 269 11.60 -27.52 16.86
C SER A 269 12.10 -27.96 18.24
N MET A 270 12.55 -27.02 19.07
CA MET A 270 12.98 -27.31 20.43
C MET A 270 11.82 -27.71 21.32
N ILE A 271 10.68 -26.97 21.23
CA ILE A 271 9.46 -27.30 21.96
C ILE A 271 8.98 -28.70 21.56
N HIS A 272 8.78 -28.95 20.25
CA HIS A 272 8.37 -30.24 19.73
C HIS A 272 9.24 -31.41 20.24
N LYS A 273 10.56 -31.28 20.15
CA LYS A 273 11.50 -32.36 20.52
C LYS A 273 11.60 -32.57 22.02
N LYS A 274 11.42 -31.55 22.85
CA LYS A 274 11.71 -31.59 24.29
C LYS A 274 10.45 -31.75 25.14
N PHE A 275 9.34 -31.22 24.70
CA PHE A 275 8.09 -31.17 25.44
C PHE A 275 6.91 -31.72 24.65
N GLY A 276 6.87 -31.58 23.32
CA GLY A 276 5.74 -31.92 22.45
C GLY A 276 4.62 -30.90 22.47
N GLU A 277 4.62 -30.01 23.46
CA GLU A 277 3.64 -28.95 23.68
C GLU A 277 4.30 -27.72 24.29
N ILE A 278 3.63 -26.57 24.27
CA ILE A 278 4.12 -25.35 24.93
C ILE A 278 4.25 -25.62 26.42
N PRO A 279 5.47 -25.60 26.98
CA PRO A 279 5.69 -25.93 28.39
C PRO A 279 5.21 -24.82 29.32
N ALA A 280 4.83 -25.19 30.54
CA ALA A 280 4.59 -24.23 31.61
C ALA A 280 5.95 -23.61 32.05
N PRO A 281 6.03 -22.27 32.19
CA PRO A 281 7.25 -21.63 32.68
C PRO A 281 7.40 -21.84 34.19
N GLY A 282 8.64 -21.90 34.67
CA GLY A 282 8.97 -21.68 36.06
C GLY A 282 9.12 -20.19 36.38
N GLU A 283 9.94 -19.85 37.37
CA GLU A 283 10.20 -18.43 37.70
C GLU A 283 10.97 -17.75 36.58
N LEU A 284 10.42 -16.62 36.07
CA LEU A 284 11.08 -15.79 35.07
C LEU A 284 12.31 -15.10 35.68
N GLN A 285 13.43 -15.17 35.01
CA GLN A 285 14.63 -14.41 35.32
C GLN A 285 14.56 -12.99 34.70
N GLU A 286 15.49 -12.13 35.09
CA GLU A 286 15.57 -10.76 34.58
C GLU A 286 15.66 -10.69 33.04
N ILE A 287 16.47 -11.57 32.44
CA ILE A 287 16.64 -11.66 30.99
C ILE A 287 15.34 -12.04 30.26
N ASP A 288 14.50 -12.90 30.87
CA ASP A 288 13.21 -13.32 30.29
C ASP A 288 12.22 -12.15 30.33
N ARG A 289 12.13 -11.47 31.47
CA ARG A 289 11.26 -10.28 31.63
C ARG A 289 11.70 -9.17 30.69
N ALA A 290 13.01 -8.89 30.59
CA ALA A 290 13.53 -7.84 29.73
C ALA A 290 13.14 -8.05 28.25
N LEU A 291 13.18 -9.29 27.73
CA LEU A 291 12.71 -9.56 26.36
C LEU A 291 11.21 -9.34 26.22
N LEU A 292 10.41 -9.89 27.15
CA LEU A 292 8.96 -9.78 27.10
C LEU A 292 8.50 -8.32 27.22
N ASP A 293 9.13 -7.53 28.10
CA ASP A 293 8.83 -6.11 28.31
C ASP A 293 9.21 -5.28 27.07
N ALA A 294 10.37 -5.56 26.45
CA ALA A 294 10.79 -4.90 25.21
C ALA A 294 9.81 -5.16 24.06
N ILE A 295 9.33 -6.40 23.93
CA ILE A 295 8.35 -6.76 22.89
C ILE A 295 6.98 -6.12 23.21
N ALA A 296 6.55 -6.12 24.47
CA ALA A 296 5.31 -5.46 24.89
C ALA A 296 5.32 -3.96 24.54
N ALA A 297 6.41 -3.26 24.85
CA ALA A 297 6.58 -1.86 24.46
C ALA A 297 6.62 -1.64 22.93
N GLY A 298 7.03 -2.65 22.19
CA GLY A 298 7.08 -2.63 20.74
C GLY A 298 5.71 -2.51 20.08
N PHE A 299 4.61 -2.95 20.73
CA PHE A 299 3.26 -2.80 20.17
C PHE A 299 2.89 -1.32 20.00
N ASP A 300 3.20 -0.48 20.99
CA ASP A 300 2.95 0.95 20.90
C ASP A 300 3.83 1.60 19.83
N GLU A 301 5.15 1.29 19.82
CA GLU A 301 6.10 1.83 18.83
C GLU A 301 5.71 1.47 17.40
N VAL A 302 5.51 0.18 17.13
CA VAL A 302 5.20 -0.32 15.78
C VAL A 302 3.81 0.14 15.34
N GLY A 303 2.83 0.05 16.23
CA GLY A 303 1.45 0.47 15.96
C GLY A 303 1.36 1.97 15.66
N ASP A 304 2.09 2.81 16.39
CA ASP A 304 2.14 4.26 16.15
C ASP A 304 2.78 4.57 14.78
N LEU A 305 3.88 3.90 14.45
CA LEU A 305 4.54 4.05 13.15
C LEU A 305 3.64 3.62 11.98
N ILE A 306 2.88 2.52 12.12
CA ILE A 306 1.90 2.09 11.10
C ILE A 306 0.79 3.13 10.97
N ARG A 307 0.25 3.62 12.07
CA ARG A 307 -0.82 4.62 12.12
C ARG A 307 -0.43 5.94 11.44
N HIS A 308 0.87 6.28 11.47
CA HIS A 308 1.45 7.43 10.78
C HIS A 308 2.07 7.08 9.42
N HIS A 309 1.72 5.93 8.82
CA HIS A 309 2.12 5.50 7.47
C HIS A 309 3.64 5.43 7.26
N ARG A 310 4.39 5.13 8.34
CA ARG A 310 5.86 4.95 8.33
C ARG A 310 6.21 3.46 8.28
N GLN A 311 5.77 2.78 7.22
CA GLN A 311 5.89 1.32 7.10
C GLN A 311 7.33 0.82 7.20
N LYS A 312 8.28 1.54 6.57
CA LYS A 312 9.70 1.20 6.64
C LYS A 312 10.24 1.22 8.06
N ALA A 313 9.90 2.26 8.82
CA ALA A 313 10.32 2.40 10.22
C ALA A 313 9.60 1.37 11.11
N ALA A 314 8.31 1.13 10.88
CA ALA A 314 7.53 0.14 11.62
C ALA A 314 8.09 -1.28 11.44
N LEU A 315 8.35 -1.69 10.19
CA LEU A 315 8.97 -2.98 9.91
C LEU A 315 10.37 -3.08 10.51
N ALA A 316 11.17 -2.02 10.44
CA ALA A 316 12.50 -2.00 11.05
C ALA A 316 12.43 -2.14 12.58
N ALA A 317 11.46 -1.52 13.25
CA ALA A 317 11.24 -1.67 14.69
C ALA A 317 10.83 -3.10 15.05
N ALA A 318 9.90 -3.71 14.32
CA ALA A 318 9.53 -5.11 14.52
C ALA A 318 10.71 -6.07 14.30
N MET A 319 11.49 -5.87 13.24
CA MET A 319 12.67 -6.71 12.95
C MET A 319 13.82 -6.50 13.95
N ARG A 320 13.95 -5.31 14.56
CA ARG A 320 14.87 -5.11 15.69
C ARG A 320 14.49 -6.00 16.86
N LEU A 321 13.20 -6.11 17.20
CA LEU A 321 12.73 -7.01 18.26
C LEU A 321 12.91 -8.50 17.92
N VAL A 322 12.78 -8.88 16.64
CA VAL A 322 13.19 -10.21 16.17
C VAL A 322 14.69 -10.45 16.45
N GLY A 323 15.52 -9.43 16.25
CA GLY A 323 16.95 -9.47 16.60
C GLY A 323 17.19 -9.67 18.09
N GLU A 324 16.44 -8.98 18.97
CA GLU A 324 16.53 -9.18 20.44
C GLU A 324 16.13 -10.61 20.85
N ALA A 325 15.07 -11.17 20.24
CA ALA A 325 14.67 -12.54 20.50
C ALA A 325 15.73 -13.56 20.01
N ASN A 326 16.38 -13.32 18.87
CA ASN A 326 17.50 -14.14 18.41
C ASN A 326 18.73 -14.03 19.35
N LYS A 327 19.02 -12.84 19.86
CA LYS A 327 20.06 -12.62 20.87
C LYS A 327 19.73 -13.36 22.16
N TYR A 328 18.49 -13.32 22.62
CA TYR A 328 18.06 -14.09 23.80
C TYR A 328 18.29 -15.60 23.63
N VAL A 329 18.06 -16.17 22.42
CA VAL A 329 18.41 -17.57 22.13
C VAL A 329 19.92 -17.81 22.27
N ALA A 330 20.74 -16.88 21.81
CA ALA A 330 22.19 -16.98 21.91
C ALA A 330 22.68 -16.88 23.36
N ASP A 331 22.11 -15.97 24.16
CA ASP A 331 22.50 -15.70 25.53
C ASP A 331 22.05 -16.82 26.49
N THR A 332 20.86 -17.39 26.28
CA THR A 332 20.29 -18.46 27.12
C THR A 332 20.70 -19.88 26.71
N GLU A 333 21.19 -20.03 25.49
CA GLU A 333 21.68 -21.30 24.92
C GLU A 333 20.80 -22.55 25.23
N PRO A 334 19.44 -22.48 24.93
CA PRO A 334 18.52 -23.56 25.34
C PRO A 334 18.89 -24.94 24.80
N PHE A 335 19.64 -25.02 23.73
CA PHE A 335 20.14 -26.26 23.14
C PHE A 335 21.22 -26.93 24.01
N LYS A 336 21.84 -26.22 24.95
CA LYS A 336 22.82 -26.74 25.91
C LYS A 336 22.16 -27.23 27.19
N LEU A 337 20.96 -26.81 27.54
CA LEU A 337 20.23 -27.23 28.73
C LEU A 337 19.70 -28.66 28.54
N LYS A 338 20.44 -29.66 29.08
CA LYS A 338 20.17 -31.08 28.86
C LYS A 338 19.99 -31.88 30.13
N ALA A 339 20.51 -31.38 31.26
CA ALA A 339 20.43 -32.06 32.55
C ALA A 339 18.99 -32.06 33.08
N PRO A 340 18.55 -33.08 33.82
CA PRO A 340 17.20 -33.13 34.38
C PRO A 340 16.86 -31.91 35.26
N GLU A 341 17.83 -31.44 36.04
CA GLU A 341 17.72 -30.24 36.88
C GLU A 341 17.58 -28.92 36.10
N GLU A 342 18.00 -28.90 34.85
CA GLU A 342 17.87 -27.73 33.96
C GLU A 342 16.51 -27.68 33.21
N ARG A 343 15.69 -28.74 33.38
CA ARG A 343 14.43 -28.86 32.61
C ARG A 343 13.44 -27.75 32.86
N GLU A 344 13.33 -27.24 34.10
CA GLU A 344 12.47 -26.12 34.46
C GLU A 344 12.95 -24.83 33.80
N ARG A 345 14.28 -24.59 33.82
CA ARG A 345 14.85 -23.42 33.12
C ARG A 345 14.66 -23.51 31.62
N LEU A 346 14.85 -24.68 31.02
CA LEU A 346 14.58 -24.92 29.61
C LEU A 346 13.11 -24.67 29.26
N ALA A 347 12.19 -25.12 30.11
CA ALA A 347 10.75 -24.87 29.92
C ALA A 347 10.45 -23.35 29.94
N THR A 348 11.02 -22.63 30.90
CA THR A 348 10.85 -21.17 31.02
C THR A 348 11.41 -20.43 29.80
N VAL A 349 12.61 -20.78 29.32
CA VAL A 349 13.22 -20.17 28.14
C VAL A 349 12.37 -20.45 26.89
N LEU A 350 11.89 -21.67 26.70
CA LEU A 350 11.10 -22.02 25.52
C LEU A 350 9.69 -21.41 25.57
N TRP A 351 9.09 -21.28 26.75
CA TRP A 351 7.82 -20.54 26.92
C TRP A 351 8.02 -19.06 26.59
N THR A 352 9.08 -18.43 27.10
CA THR A 352 9.42 -17.03 26.80
C THR A 352 9.60 -16.80 25.30
N LEU A 353 10.32 -17.72 24.62
CA LEU A 353 10.48 -17.66 23.16
C LEU A 353 9.16 -17.88 22.41
N ALA A 354 8.32 -18.80 22.87
CA ALA A 354 7.00 -19.03 22.24
C ALA A 354 6.12 -17.79 22.35
N GLN A 355 6.08 -17.14 23.52
CA GLN A 355 5.36 -15.87 23.70
C GLN A 355 5.94 -14.77 22.82
N ALA A 356 7.27 -14.65 22.77
CA ALA A 356 7.95 -13.69 21.90
C ALA A 356 7.60 -13.91 20.41
N VAL A 357 7.58 -15.16 19.95
CA VAL A 357 7.20 -15.50 18.57
C VAL A 357 5.75 -15.12 18.29
N ALA A 358 4.82 -15.42 19.20
CA ALA A 358 3.40 -15.06 19.03
C ALA A 358 3.19 -13.54 18.93
N ASP A 359 3.81 -12.78 19.84
CA ASP A 359 3.72 -11.33 19.87
C ASP A 359 4.35 -10.69 18.60
N LEU A 360 5.55 -11.14 18.21
CA LEU A 360 6.24 -10.67 17.00
C LEU A 360 5.48 -11.05 15.72
N ASN A 361 4.85 -12.21 15.70
CA ASN A 361 4.02 -12.65 14.59
C ASN A 361 2.84 -11.70 14.35
N LEU A 362 2.20 -11.27 15.42
CA LEU A 362 1.13 -10.28 15.34
C LEU A 362 1.66 -8.93 14.83
N MET A 363 2.81 -8.46 15.32
CA MET A 363 3.43 -7.21 14.83
C MET A 363 3.82 -7.26 13.36
N LEU A 364 4.22 -8.44 12.86
CA LEU A 364 4.62 -8.64 11.47
C LEU A 364 3.44 -8.94 10.54
N SER A 365 2.26 -9.29 11.06
CA SER A 365 1.11 -9.70 10.25
C SER A 365 0.63 -8.65 9.22
N PRO A 366 0.70 -7.32 9.45
CA PRO A 366 0.35 -6.34 8.43
C PRO A 366 1.30 -6.35 7.23
N PHE A 367 2.55 -6.78 7.43
CA PHE A 367 3.57 -6.86 6.39
C PHE A 367 3.61 -8.22 5.72
N LEU A 368 3.43 -9.29 6.50
CA LEU A 368 3.65 -10.69 6.13
C LEU A 368 2.41 -11.55 6.46
N PRO A 369 1.22 -11.24 5.88
CA PRO A 369 -0.03 -11.88 6.30
C PRO A 369 -0.07 -13.39 6.03
N HIS A 370 0.52 -13.88 4.93
CA HIS A 370 0.57 -15.33 4.65
C HIS A 370 1.48 -16.04 5.65
N ALA A 371 2.69 -15.51 5.85
CA ALA A 371 3.64 -16.06 6.80
C ALA A 371 3.10 -15.99 8.24
N ALA A 372 2.36 -14.95 8.60
CA ALA A 372 1.74 -14.83 9.92
C ALA A 372 0.78 -15.99 10.20
N ASN A 373 -0.07 -16.35 9.24
CA ASN A 373 -0.95 -17.50 9.35
C ASN A 373 -0.18 -18.83 9.43
N ASP A 374 0.91 -18.98 8.67
CA ASP A 374 1.76 -20.16 8.73
C ASP A 374 2.51 -20.28 10.05
N VAL A 375 3.04 -19.17 10.59
CA VAL A 375 3.70 -19.12 11.90
C VAL A 375 2.72 -19.50 13.01
N ASP A 376 1.49 -18.98 12.94
CA ASP A 376 0.45 -19.32 13.91
C ASP A 376 0.17 -20.84 13.92
N ARG A 377 0.02 -21.46 12.74
CA ARG A 377 -0.11 -22.95 12.63
C ARG A 377 1.09 -23.68 13.20
N VAL A 378 2.31 -23.23 12.91
CA VAL A 378 3.54 -23.81 13.44
C VAL A 378 3.59 -23.73 14.96
N MET A 379 3.00 -22.69 15.54
CA MET A 379 2.91 -22.49 16.99
C MET A 379 1.63 -23.10 17.61
N GLY A 380 0.88 -23.91 16.86
CA GLY A 380 -0.27 -24.67 17.33
C GLY A 380 -1.60 -23.90 17.29
N GLY A 381 -1.64 -22.75 16.63
CA GLY A 381 -2.85 -21.95 16.40
C GLY A 381 -3.66 -22.40 15.18
N SER A 382 -4.77 -21.68 14.92
CA SER A 382 -5.69 -21.96 13.80
C SER A 382 -5.13 -21.62 12.43
N GLY A 383 -4.18 -20.69 12.35
CA GLY A 383 -3.66 -20.11 11.12
C GLY A 383 -4.57 -19.01 10.52
N GLU A 384 -5.31 -18.34 11.37
CA GLU A 384 -6.27 -17.28 10.99
C GLU A 384 -5.96 -15.95 11.68
N ILE A 385 -4.68 -15.68 11.94
CA ILE A 385 -4.26 -14.45 12.62
C ILE A 385 -4.35 -13.22 11.72
N ALA A 386 -4.15 -13.40 10.41
CA ALA A 386 -4.30 -12.34 9.41
C ALA A 386 -5.48 -12.66 8.48
N PRO A 387 -6.46 -11.76 8.34
CA PRO A 387 -7.57 -11.97 7.41
C PRO A 387 -7.04 -11.98 5.98
N MET A 388 -7.48 -12.98 5.19
CA MET A 388 -7.06 -13.14 3.80
C MET A 388 -8.19 -12.79 2.85
N PRO A 389 -7.96 -11.91 1.86
CA PRO A 389 -8.96 -11.62 0.86
C PRO A 389 -9.19 -12.85 -0.05
N TYR A 390 -10.39 -12.98 -0.55
CA TYR A 390 -10.77 -13.96 -1.57
C TYR A 390 -11.61 -13.32 -2.67
N ILE A 391 -11.69 -13.98 -3.82
CA ILE A 391 -12.51 -13.53 -4.93
C ILE A 391 -13.89 -14.15 -4.80
N LYS A 392 -14.93 -13.31 -4.88
CA LYS A 392 -16.33 -13.70 -4.88
C LYS A 392 -17.01 -13.16 -6.13
N GLU A 393 -17.78 -14.01 -6.83
CA GLU A 393 -18.68 -13.54 -7.88
C GLU A 393 -19.89 -12.86 -7.24
N VAL A 394 -20.22 -11.66 -7.73
CA VAL A 394 -21.38 -10.88 -7.32
C VAL A 394 -22.19 -10.51 -8.55
N GLU A 395 -23.52 -10.49 -8.40
CA GLU A 395 -24.40 -10.04 -9.45
C GLU A 395 -24.38 -8.51 -9.54
N GLU A 396 -24.47 -7.98 -10.77
CA GLU A 396 -24.64 -6.55 -10.99
C GLU A 396 -26.01 -6.10 -10.47
N LEU A 397 -26.01 -5.00 -9.72
CA LEU A 397 -27.24 -4.43 -9.15
C LEU A 397 -28.09 -3.71 -10.20
N ASP A 398 -27.44 -3.24 -11.27
CA ASP A 398 -28.06 -2.57 -12.40
C ASP A 398 -27.55 -3.17 -13.70
N PRO A 399 -28.17 -4.27 -14.20
CA PRO A 399 -27.71 -4.97 -15.40
C PRO A 399 -27.70 -4.09 -16.67
N GLU A 400 -28.44 -2.99 -16.69
CA GLU A 400 -28.51 -2.10 -17.86
C GLU A 400 -27.20 -1.31 -18.07
N VAL A 401 -26.36 -1.18 -17.02
CA VAL A 401 -25.06 -0.50 -17.12
C VAL A 401 -23.93 -1.42 -17.58
N LEU A 402 -24.18 -2.72 -17.68
CA LEU A 402 -23.16 -3.66 -18.15
C LEU A 402 -22.80 -3.38 -19.61
N PRO A 403 -21.50 -3.39 -19.96
CA PRO A 403 -21.07 -3.28 -21.35
C PRO A 403 -21.70 -4.34 -22.24
N ALA A 404 -21.99 -4.01 -23.49
CA ALA A 404 -22.60 -4.93 -24.45
C ALA A 404 -21.75 -6.19 -24.73
N ASP A 405 -20.43 -6.12 -24.51
CA ASP A 405 -19.48 -7.22 -24.63
C ASP A 405 -19.35 -8.09 -23.38
N PHE A 406 -20.17 -7.85 -22.34
CA PHE A 406 -20.21 -8.65 -21.11
C PHE A 406 -20.81 -10.06 -21.32
N GLU A 407 -21.09 -10.41 -22.57
CA GLU A 407 -21.44 -11.77 -23.09
C GLU A 407 -22.49 -12.50 -22.26
N GLY A 408 -23.54 -11.80 -21.82
CA GLY A 408 -24.63 -12.40 -21.05
C GLY A 408 -24.31 -12.79 -19.63
N ARG A 409 -23.13 -12.41 -19.11
CA ARG A 409 -22.84 -12.52 -17.68
C ARG A 409 -23.59 -11.42 -16.94
N THR A 410 -24.21 -11.80 -15.83
CA THR A 410 -24.94 -10.87 -14.95
C THR A 410 -24.11 -10.49 -13.71
N GLY A 411 -22.91 -11.07 -13.59
CA GLY A 411 -22.02 -10.88 -12.46
C GLY A 411 -20.57 -10.64 -12.84
N TYR A 412 -19.82 -10.17 -11.86
CA TYR A 412 -18.39 -9.94 -11.99
C TYR A 412 -17.64 -10.30 -10.68
N PRO A 413 -16.33 -10.62 -10.76
CA PRO A 413 -15.54 -10.94 -9.59
C PRO A 413 -15.20 -9.68 -8.79
N VAL A 414 -15.41 -9.75 -7.47
CA VAL A 414 -14.94 -8.74 -6.52
C VAL A 414 -13.97 -9.37 -5.52
N ILE A 415 -12.99 -8.60 -5.10
CA ILE A 415 -12.13 -8.98 -3.98
C ILE A 415 -12.87 -8.62 -2.70
N THR A 416 -13.04 -9.59 -1.82
CA THR A 416 -13.68 -9.42 -0.51
C THR A 416 -12.90 -10.18 0.56
N GLY A 417 -13.33 -10.11 1.82
CA GLY A 417 -12.75 -10.83 2.94
C GLY A 417 -13.74 -10.95 4.09
N ASP A 418 -13.50 -11.88 4.98
CA ASP A 418 -14.18 -11.91 6.27
C ASP A 418 -13.39 -11.06 7.27
N TYR A 419 -13.91 -9.89 7.56
CA TYR A 419 -13.32 -8.95 8.52
C TYR A 419 -14.08 -8.93 9.85
N THR A 420 -14.95 -9.89 10.10
CA THR A 420 -15.75 -9.97 11.35
C THR A 420 -14.92 -10.40 12.54
N ASN A 421 -13.83 -11.14 12.30
CA ASN A 421 -12.92 -11.67 13.32
C ASN A 421 -11.50 -11.12 13.13
N VAL A 422 -11.36 -9.81 12.98
CA VAL A 422 -10.04 -9.18 12.86
C VAL A 422 -9.35 -9.21 14.22
N PRO A 423 -8.12 -9.75 14.32
CA PRO A 423 -7.35 -9.71 15.55
C PRO A 423 -7.15 -8.27 16.04
N THR A 424 -7.21 -8.07 17.36
CA THR A 424 -6.86 -6.79 17.96
C THR A 424 -5.35 -6.59 17.94
N TRP A 425 -4.92 -5.31 17.88
CA TRP A 425 -3.49 -4.96 18.01
C TRP A 425 -3.07 -5.00 19.48
N GLU A 426 -3.23 -6.18 20.10
CA GLU A 426 -3.00 -6.40 21.52
C GLU A 426 -2.27 -7.72 21.72
N ARG A 427 -1.43 -7.73 22.73
CA ARG A 427 -0.71 -8.91 23.15
C ARG A 427 -1.69 -9.96 23.68
N HIS A 428 -1.51 -11.22 23.26
CA HIS A 428 -2.26 -12.36 23.76
C HIS A 428 -1.34 -13.36 24.45
N ASP A 429 -1.75 -13.85 25.62
CA ASP A 429 -1.01 -14.91 26.31
C ASP A 429 -1.16 -16.23 25.54
N ILE A 430 -0.03 -16.89 25.30
CA ILE A 430 -0.03 -18.24 24.72
C ILE A 430 -0.58 -19.26 25.71
N VAL A 431 -1.24 -20.30 25.18
CA VAL A 431 -1.85 -21.34 26.01
C VAL A 431 -0.83 -22.44 26.29
N VAL A 432 -0.48 -22.60 27.57
CA VAL A 432 0.36 -23.73 28.02
C VAL A 432 -0.35 -25.06 27.72
N GLY A 433 0.43 -26.07 27.26
CA GLY A 433 -0.11 -27.35 26.85
C GLY A 433 -0.59 -27.41 25.40
N THR A 434 -0.49 -26.31 24.63
CA THR A 434 -0.78 -26.32 23.18
C THR A 434 0.20 -27.27 22.47
N PRO A 435 -0.27 -28.32 21.77
CA PRO A 435 0.58 -29.25 21.06
C PRO A 435 1.36 -28.55 19.94
N ILE A 436 2.66 -28.83 19.83
CA ILE A 436 3.52 -28.33 18.76
C ILE A 436 3.96 -29.51 17.90
N GLU A 437 3.54 -29.53 16.66
CA GLU A 437 3.96 -30.52 15.69
C GLU A 437 5.37 -30.23 15.17
N LYS A 438 5.92 -31.17 14.37
CA LYS A 438 7.20 -30.96 13.73
C LYS A 438 7.09 -29.77 12.76
N PRO A 439 7.81 -28.66 13.00
CA PRO A 439 7.66 -27.47 12.18
C PRO A 439 8.17 -27.67 10.75
N THR A 440 7.53 -27.00 9.81
CA THR A 440 8.01 -26.80 8.45
C THR A 440 8.56 -25.38 8.30
N PRO A 441 9.57 -25.15 7.42
CA PRO A 441 10.06 -23.80 7.16
C PRO A 441 8.95 -22.89 6.60
N VAL A 442 8.78 -21.72 7.19
CA VAL A 442 7.79 -20.71 6.74
C VAL A 442 8.27 -20.00 5.47
N PHE A 443 9.58 -19.76 5.37
CA PHE A 443 10.17 -19.11 4.20
C PHE A 443 11.11 -20.05 3.46
N GLN A 444 11.11 -19.92 2.14
CA GLN A 444 12.04 -20.64 1.27
C GLN A 444 13.30 -19.82 1.04
N LYS A 445 14.46 -20.45 1.23
CA LYS A 445 15.73 -19.85 0.86
C LYS A 445 15.82 -19.76 -0.66
N LEU A 446 16.16 -18.58 -1.16
CA LEU A 446 16.41 -18.34 -2.58
C LEU A 446 17.85 -18.70 -2.95
N ASP A 447 18.03 -19.30 -4.13
CA ASP A 447 19.37 -19.52 -4.68
C ASP A 447 19.92 -18.19 -5.21
N GLU A 448 21.21 -17.93 -4.99
CA GLU A 448 21.87 -16.73 -5.49
C GLU A 448 21.91 -16.67 -7.03
N ALA A 449 21.85 -17.83 -7.70
CA ALA A 449 21.76 -17.93 -9.17
C ALA A 449 20.49 -17.26 -9.74
N ILE A 450 19.43 -17.10 -8.94
CA ILE A 450 18.20 -16.39 -9.32
C ILE A 450 18.51 -14.98 -9.81
N VAL A 451 19.52 -14.30 -9.28
CA VAL A 451 19.90 -12.96 -9.70
C VAL A 451 20.24 -12.93 -11.18
N GLU A 452 21.10 -13.84 -11.63
CA GLU A 452 21.52 -13.93 -13.04
C GLU A 452 20.35 -14.38 -13.94
N GLU A 453 19.56 -15.34 -13.47
CA GLU A 453 18.39 -15.84 -14.21
C GLU A 453 17.34 -14.74 -14.45
N GLU A 454 17.01 -13.96 -13.45
CA GLU A 454 16.02 -12.89 -13.58
C GLU A 454 16.54 -11.70 -14.38
N LEU A 455 17.84 -11.39 -14.27
CA LEU A 455 18.47 -10.38 -15.13
C LEU A 455 18.48 -10.81 -16.60
N ALA A 456 18.70 -12.11 -16.87
CA ALA A 456 18.61 -12.66 -18.23
C ALA A 456 17.18 -12.58 -18.79
N ARG A 457 16.16 -12.99 -18.00
CA ARG A 457 14.74 -12.84 -18.39
C ARG A 457 14.36 -11.39 -18.67
N TYR A 458 14.86 -10.48 -17.84
CA TYR A 458 14.66 -9.06 -18.04
C TYR A 458 15.28 -8.57 -19.34
N ALA A 459 16.48 -9.06 -19.69
CA ALA A 459 17.13 -8.71 -20.95
C ALA A 459 16.36 -9.26 -22.18
N GLU A 460 15.83 -10.47 -22.09
CA GLU A 460 15.05 -11.11 -23.16
C GLU A 460 13.68 -10.45 -23.39
N SER A 461 13.07 -9.88 -22.34
CA SER A 461 11.77 -9.20 -22.46
C SER A 461 11.83 -7.83 -23.13
N ARG A 462 13.04 -7.33 -23.46
CA ARG A 462 13.23 -6.03 -24.12
C ARG A 462 13.01 -6.18 -25.62
N PRO A 463 12.21 -5.31 -26.26
CA PRO A 463 12.19 -5.23 -27.71
C PRO A 463 13.59 -4.92 -28.24
N ASP A 464 13.98 -5.59 -29.31
CA ASP A 464 15.31 -5.47 -29.94
C ASP A 464 15.67 -4.06 -30.46
N ASP A 465 14.76 -3.09 -30.36
CA ASP A 465 14.85 -1.76 -30.98
C ASP A 465 15.42 -0.62 -30.09
N VAL A 466 16.04 -0.88 -28.94
CA VAL A 466 16.59 0.17 -28.09
C VAL A 466 18.14 0.24 -28.11
N THR A 467 18.78 -0.32 -29.12
CA THR A 467 20.24 -0.19 -29.32
C THR A 467 20.59 0.85 -30.38
N GLY A 468 19.80 1.92 -30.50
CA GLY A 468 20.11 2.97 -31.47
C GLY A 468 19.64 4.34 -31.02
N ALA A 469 20.58 5.12 -30.47
CA ALA A 469 20.74 6.56 -30.30
C ALA A 469 20.85 7.01 -28.86
#